data_f7c375dfe8578848afae3ad69c480b53
#
_entry.id   f7c375dfe8578848afae3ad69c480b53
#
_cell.length_a   1.000
_cell.length_b   1.000
_cell.length_c   1.000
_cell.angle_alpha   90.00
_cell.angle_beta   90.00
_cell.angle_gamma   90.00
#
_symmetry.space_group_name_H-M   'P 1'
#
loop_
_entity.id
_entity.type
_entity.pdbx_description
1 polymer ?
#
loop_
_entity_poly.entity_id
_entity_poly.type
_entity_poly.pdbx_seq_one_letter_code
_entity_poly.pdbx_strand_id
1 'polypeptide(L)'
;MIKRLLTLAVLSLPLAAHADEGMWTIDNFPSGTVDDKYDVDVTGKWLKAAQLATTRLENGCTGSFASPDGLVLTNNHCTWGCIRNLSTAERNLSTEGFTAATKGDELQCPGQQLSVLVGFEEVTDKIAAATADMTEAKANEARKAALTRLESACEAASDGERRCEAVTLYNGGQYFIYEYKRYDDVRLAFAPELDIGAFGGDPDNFNFPRWSLDMSLLRAYEDGKPAATPNYLRWRASGPRAGEPVFITGHPGSTDRLLSVAQLKFQRDVALPLWLLRYSELRGRMLAWQYTSDEAARTVQQRILNYENAIKVRRNQLKALLNDRMIARKAKEERVLREAVAADPELQAAYGDAWELIDRSLQTHRNFYEEHLFIEEAGGLAGDLYRNAKTLVRGTAEREKPNGERIRAYTDAALPQLEQRLFAARPIDKEFEKLQLTFSLEKMREWLGPDSPWVRSILGNDAPDALAA
;
A
#
# COMPACT_ATOMS: atom_id res chain seq x y z
N MET A 1 -19.89 8.10 69.09
CA MET A 1 -18.76 7.37 68.48
C MET A 1 -19.11 7.08 67.00
N ILE A 2 -18.68 7.93 66.11
CA ILE A 2 -18.95 7.78 64.66
C ILE A 2 -17.67 7.28 64.03
N LYS A 3 -17.69 6.03 63.58
CA LYS A 3 -16.58 5.42 62.79
C LYS A 3 -16.65 5.96 61.35
N ARG A 4 -15.68 6.77 60.98
CA ARG A 4 -15.44 7.15 59.58
C ARG A 4 -14.80 5.98 58.85
N LEU A 5 -15.53 5.37 57.93
CA LEU A 5 -14.97 4.50 56.90
C LEU A 5 -14.31 5.42 55.83
N LEU A 6 -13.00 5.37 55.75
CA LEU A 6 -12.26 5.88 54.59
C LEU A 6 -12.33 4.83 53.48
N THR A 7 -13.13 5.08 52.47
CA THR A 7 -13.11 4.30 51.22
C THR A 7 -11.93 4.82 50.37
N LEU A 8 -10.88 4.02 50.30
CA LEU A 8 -9.78 4.26 49.36
C LEU A 8 -10.31 3.99 47.93
N ALA A 9 -10.63 5.03 47.18
CA ALA A 9 -10.84 4.94 45.75
C ALA A 9 -9.47 4.76 45.08
N VAL A 10 -9.15 3.53 44.73
CA VAL A 10 -8.02 3.23 43.84
C VAL A 10 -8.41 3.77 42.45
N LEU A 11 -7.93 4.96 42.12
CA LEU A 11 -7.96 5.47 40.75
C LEU A 11 -7.05 4.54 39.90
N SER A 12 -7.66 3.58 39.22
CA SER A 12 -7.02 2.88 38.10
C SER A 12 -6.86 3.88 36.98
N LEU A 13 -5.73 4.59 36.96
CA LEU A 13 -5.28 5.32 35.79
C LEU A 13 -5.18 4.28 34.63
N PRO A 14 -5.84 4.50 33.50
CA PRO A 14 -5.60 3.65 32.36
C PRO A 14 -4.12 3.80 31.98
N LEU A 15 -3.36 2.73 32.13
CA LEU A 15 -2.03 2.64 31.54
C LEU A 15 -2.25 2.78 30.03
N ALA A 16 -1.96 3.95 29.49
CA ALA A 16 -1.97 4.17 28.06
C ALA A 16 -0.96 3.18 27.46
N ALA A 17 -1.44 2.25 26.65
CA ALA A 17 -0.57 1.39 25.87
C ALA A 17 0.18 2.30 24.88
N HIS A 18 1.48 2.48 25.10
CA HIS A 18 2.34 3.22 24.20
C HIS A 18 2.94 2.23 23.21
N ALA A 19 2.63 2.42 21.92
CA ALA A 19 3.36 1.75 20.86
C ALA A 19 4.72 2.42 20.68
N ASP A 20 5.78 1.64 20.56
CA ASP A 20 7.09 2.16 20.19
C ASP A 20 7.08 2.64 18.75
N GLU A 21 7.70 3.78 18.51
CA GLU A 21 7.82 4.32 17.17
C GLU A 21 8.87 3.53 16.37
N GLY A 22 8.52 3.18 15.14
CA GLY A 22 9.43 2.56 14.18
C GLY A 22 8.71 1.57 13.28
N MET A 23 9.29 1.36 12.10
CA MET A 23 9.04 0.24 11.21
C MET A 23 10.41 -0.33 10.87
N TRP A 24 10.73 -1.48 11.44
CA TRP A 24 12.02 -2.12 11.28
C TRP A 24 11.92 -3.24 10.25
N THR A 25 12.94 -3.35 9.42
CA THR A 25 13.11 -4.53 8.59
C THR A 25 13.56 -5.72 9.45
N ILE A 26 13.36 -6.93 8.95
CA ILE A 26 13.66 -8.15 9.70
C ILE A 26 15.19 -8.25 10.05
N ASP A 27 16.05 -7.76 9.16
CA ASP A 27 17.50 -7.72 9.35
C ASP A 27 17.96 -6.65 10.33
N ASN A 28 17.17 -5.61 10.55
CA ASN A 28 17.48 -4.49 11.43
C ASN A 28 16.47 -4.34 12.57
N PHE A 29 15.93 -5.45 13.07
CA PHE A 29 15.01 -5.43 14.20
C PHE A 29 15.76 -5.15 15.50
N PRO A 30 15.31 -4.19 16.36
CA PRO A 30 16.02 -3.75 17.57
C PRO A 30 15.83 -4.73 18.73
N SER A 31 16.28 -5.98 18.58
CA SER A 31 16.08 -7.06 19.57
C SER A 31 16.59 -6.67 20.96
N GLY A 32 17.79 -6.04 21.06
CA GLY A 32 18.35 -5.61 22.34
C GLY A 32 17.50 -4.57 23.05
N THR A 33 16.98 -3.57 22.32
CA THR A 33 16.09 -2.56 22.90
C THR A 33 14.75 -3.16 23.38
N VAL A 34 14.25 -4.18 22.67
CA VAL A 34 13.03 -4.89 23.05
C VAL A 34 13.27 -5.73 24.31
N ASP A 35 14.40 -6.42 24.38
CA ASP A 35 14.81 -7.20 25.57
C ASP A 35 14.95 -6.30 26.79
N ASP A 36 15.73 -5.22 26.69
CA ASP A 36 15.96 -4.24 27.77
C ASP A 36 14.66 -3.61 28.28
N LYS A 37 13.69 -3.36 27.39
CA LYS A 37 12.46 -2.64 27.76
C LYS A 37 11.33 -3.55 28.23
N TYR A 38 11.23 -4.75 27.67
CA TYR A 38 10.08 -5.62 27.84
C TYR A 38 10.40 -6.98 28.41
N ASP A 39 11.69 -7.29 28.67
CA ASP A 39 12.16 -8.61 29.13
C ASP A 39 11.70 -9.75 28.18
N VAL A 40 11.87 -9.53 26.87
CA VAL A 40 11.48 -10.47 25.81
C VAL A 40 12.62 -10.67 24.84
N ASP A 41 13.19 -11.88 24.85
CA ASP A 41 14.25 -12.28 23.90
C ASP A 41 13.65 -12.57 22.50
N VAL A 42 13.82 -11.62 21.58
CA VAL A 42 13.44 -11.76 20.17
C VAL A 42 14.63 -12.31 19.39
N THR A 43 14.65 -13.64 19.25
CA THR A 43 15.74 -14.34 18.56
C THR A 43 15.63 -14.25 17.03
N GLY A 44 16.79 -14.39 16.33
CA GLY A 44 16.80 -14.50 14.85
C GLY A 44 15.94 -15.68 14.33
N LYS A 45 15.84 -16.78 15.10
CA LYS A 45 14.95 -17.91 14.76
C LYS A 45 13.47 -17.50 14.82
N TRP A 46 13.09 -16.73 15.83
CA TRP A 46 11.72 -16.21 15.95
C TRP A 46 11.41 -15.25 14.81
N LEU A 47 12.31 -14.30 14.52
CA LEU A 47 12.16 -13.35 13.38
C LEU A 47 12.02 -14.09 12.05
N LYS A 48 12.84 -15.12 11.82
CA LYS A 48 12.75 -15.92 10.59
C LYS A 48 11.43 -16.69 10.50
N ALA A 49 10.93 -17.22 11.59
CA ALA A 49 9.63 -17.91 11.64
C ALA A 49 8.49 -16.92 11.36
N ALA A 50 8.50 -15.72 11.94
CA ALA A 50 7.53 -14.67 11.68
C ALA A 50 7.57 -14.21 10.22
N GLN A 51 8.78 -14.01 9.65
CA GLN A 51 8.96 -13.69 8.24
C GLN A 51 8.31 -14.72 7.32
N LEU A 52 8.58 -16.01 7.55
CA LEU A 52 8.07 -17.10 6.72
C LEU A 52 6.58 -17.39 6.92
N ALA A 53 6.01 -16.96 8.04
CA ALA A 53 4.57 -17.04 8.30
C ALA A 53 3.79 -15.86 7.71
N THR A 54 4.46 -14.78 7.32
CA THR A 54 3.85 -13.55 6.80
C THR A 54 3.75 -13.60 5.28
N THR A 55 2.59 -13.21 4.74
CA THR A 55 2.34 -13.14 3.30
C THR A 55 2.02 -11.71 2.86
N ARG A 56 2.42 -11.35 1.65
CA ARG A 56 1.99 -10.15 0.94
C ARG A 56 0.93 -10.52 -0.09
N LEU A 57 -0.21 -9.86 -0.05
CA LEU A 57 -1.24 -9.97 -1.07
C LEU A 57 -0.91 -9.06 -2.26
N GLU A 58 -1.38 -9.41 -3.45
CA GLU A 58 -1.14 -8.64 -4.69
C GLU A 58 -1.57 -7.17 -4.56
N ASN A 59 -2.63 -6.88 -3.83
CA ASN A 59 -3.11 -5.51 -3.58
C ASN A 59 -2.31 -4.72 -2.53
N GLY A 60 -1.18 -5.27 -2.05
CA GLY A 60 -0.31 -4.65 -1.04
C GLY A 60 -0.71 -4.93 0.40
N CYS A 61 -1.81 -5.62 0.65
CA CYS A 61 -2.19 -6.05 1.99
C CYS A 61 -1.25 -7.13 2.56
N THR A 62 -1.30 -7.30 3.86
CA THR A 62 -0.61 -8.39 4.56
C THR A 62 -1.59 -9.47 4.96
N GLY A 63 -1.18 -10.72 4.85
CA GLY A 63 -1.79 -11.88 5.48
C GLY A 63 -0.78 -12.65 6.31
N SER A 64 -1.26 -13.64 7.07
CA SER A 64 -0.39 -14.55 7.81
C SER A 64 -0.91 -15.97 7.68
N PHE A 65 -0.04 -16.92 7.43
CA PHE A 65 -0.42 -18.32 7.54
C PHE A 65 -0.88 -18.61 8.96
N ALA A 66 -2.05 -19.23 9.08
CA ALA A 66 -2.71 -19.59 10.34
C ALA A 66 -2.84 -21.13 10.53
N SER A 67 -2.39 -21.91 9.54
CA SER A 67 -2.38 -23.38 9.60
C SER A 67 -1.22 -23.96 8.77
N PRO A 68 -0.90 -25.25 8.97
CA PRO A 68 0.13 -25.92 8.17
C PRO A 68 -0.32 -26.28 6.74
N ASP A 69 -1.56 -26.05 6.39
CA ASP A 69 -2.19 -26.40 5.11
C ASP A 69 -2.69 -25.16 4.34
N GLY A 70 -1.90 -24.10 4.34
CA GLY A 70 -2.06 -22.96 3.47
C GLY A 70 -3.12 -21.94 3.88
N LEU A 71 -3.81 -22.08 5.03
CA LEU A 71 -4.82 -21.12 5.47
C LEU A 71 -4.17 -19.79 5.83
N VAL A 72 -4.70 -18.70 5.29
CA VAL A 72 -4.18 -17.33 5.48
C VAL A 72 -5.25 -16.45 6.12
N LEU A 73 -4.91 -15.84 7.23
CA LEU A 73 -5.70 -14.80 7.88
C LEU A 73 -5.31 -13.43 7.32
N THR A 74 -6.29 -12.64 6.90
CA THR A 74 -6.10 -11.25 6.45
C THR A 74 -7.32 -10.40 6.81
N ASN A 75 -7.29 -9.10 6.53
CA ASN A 75 -8.45 -8.24 6.71
C ASN A 75 -9.53 -8.52 5.64
N ASN A 76 -10.79 -8.31 5.99
CA ASN A 76 -11.91 -8.45 5.04
C ASN A 76 -11.77 -7.45 3.88
N HIS A 77 -11.44 -6.18 4.16
CA HIS A 77 -11.28 -5.18 3.11
C HIS A 77 -10.16 -5.51 2.11
N CYS A 78 -9.19 -6.36 2.49
CA CYS A 78 -8.15 -6.85 1.59
C CYS A 78 -8.68 -7.88 0.58
N THR A 79 -9.81 -8.51 0.86
CA THR A 79 -10.45 -9.51 0.00
C THR A 79 -11.63 -8.96 -0.82
N TRP A 80 -12.01 -7.69 -0.64
CA TRP A 80 -13.16 -7.09 -1.35
C TRP A 80 -13.07 -7.22 -2.87
N GLY A 81 -11.86 -7.14 -3.44
CA GLY A 81 -11.67 -7.36 -4.87
C GLY A 81 -12.07 -8.77 -5.30
N CYS A 82 -11.67 -9.78 -4.54
CA CYS A 82 -12.05 -11.17 -4.75
C CYS A 82 -13.58 -11.35 -4.58
N ILE A 83 -14.13 -10.91 -3.45
CA ILE A 83 -15.57 -11.02 -3.11
C ILE A 83 -16.41 -10.40 -4.22
N ARG A 84 -16.09 -9.18 -4.67
CA ARG A 84 -16.80 -8.49 -5.75
C ARG A 84 -16.73 -9.25 -7.08
N ASN A 85 -15.54 -9.76 -7.44
CA ASN A 85 -15.36 -10.48 -8.70
C ASN A 85 -16.08 -11.83 -8.71
N LEU A 86 -16.33 -12.42 -7.56
CA LEU A 86 -17.09 -13.67 -7.38
C LEU A 86 -18.60 -13.45 -7.18
N SER A 87 -19.03 -12.21 -6.92
CA SER A 87 -20.44 -11.85 -6.72
C SER A 87 -21.14 -11.66 -8.07
N THR A 88 -22.40 -12.14 -8.14
CA THR A 88 -23.32 -11.90 -9.27
C THR A 88 -24.58 -11.20 -8.78
N ALA A 89 -25.48 -10.83 -9.67
CA ALA A 89 -26.77 -10.26 -9.31
C ALA A 89 -27.62 -11.24 -8.49
N GLU A 90 -27.50 -12.55 -8.78
CA GLU A 90 -28.25 -13.62 -8.10
C GLU A 90 -27.62 -14.06 -6.79
N ARG A 91 -26.31 -13.85 -6.64
CA ARG A 91 -25.55 -14.23 -5.44
C ARG A 91 -24.53 -13.14 -5.09
N ASN A 92 -24.90 -12.29 -4.16
CA ASN A 92 -24.04 -11.20 -3.72
C ASN A 92 -23.28 -11.58 -2.45
N LEU A 93 -22.04 -12.09 -2.62
CA LEU A 93 -21.19 -12.49 -1.49
C LEU A 93 -20.82 -11.32 -0.57
N SER A 94 -20.94 -10.06 -1.02
CA SER A 94 -20.72 -8.91 -0.15
C SER A 94 -21.81 -8.76 0.91
N THR A 95 -23.07 -9.05 0.56
CA THR A 95 -24.20 -8.97 1.49
C THR A 95 -24.49 -10.27 2.24
N GLU A 96 -24.19 -11.41 1.62
CA GLU A 96 -24.49 -12.73 2.20
C GLU A 96 -23.34 -13.28 3.05
N GLY A 97 -22.12 -12.75 2.85
CA GLY A 97 -20.91 -13.39 3.33
C GLY A 97 -20.61 -14.69 2.59
N PHE A 98 -19.53 -15.35 2.98
CA PHE A 98 -19.14 -16.64 2.41
C PHE A 98 -18.45 -17.52 3.45
N THR A 99 -18.82 -18.78 3.50
CA THR A 99 -18.12 -19.80 4.27
C THR A 99 -18.06 -21.09 3.44
N ALA A 100 -16.86 -21.56 3.14
CA ALA A 100 -16.65 -22.86 2.50
C ALA A 100 -16.89 -23.97 3.53
N ALA A 101 -17.81 -24.89 3.27
CA ALA A 101 -18.07 -26.02 4.15
C ALA A 101 -16.92 -27.04 4.11
N THR A 102 -16.29 -27.19 2.94
CA THR A 102 -15.13 -28.05 2.72
C THR A 102 -14.09 -27.31 1.87
N LYS A 103 -12.86 -27.84 1.80
CA LYS A 103 -11.82 -27.30 0.92
C LYS A 103 -12.21 -27.32 -0.56
N GLY A 104 -13.10 -28.22 -0.97
CA GLY A 104 -13.63 -28.31 -2.34
C GLY A 104 -14.59 -27.17 -2.69
N ASP A 105 -15.17 -26.52 -1.67
CA ASP A 105 -16.12 -25.40 -1.84
C ASP A 105 -15.42 -24.03 -1.85
N GLU A 106 -14.09 -23.98 -1.60
CA GLU A 106 -13.32 -22.75 -1.61
C GLU A 106 -13.26 -22.16 -3.03
N LEU A 107 -13.53 -20.86 -3.16
CA LEU A 107 -13.67 -20.16 -4.44
C LEU A 107 -12.38 -19.51 -4.86
N GLN A 108 -11.87 -19.82 -6.07
CA GLN A 108 -10.66 -19.21 -6.60
C GLN A 108 -10.85 -17.71 -6.83
N CYS A 109 -9.97 -16.91 -6.23
CA CYS A 109 -9.95 -15.45 -6.36
C CYS A 109 -9.28 -15.03 -7.68
N PRO A 110 -10.00 -14.42 -8.64
CA PRO A 110 -9.41 -14.05 -9.93
C PRO A 110 -8.26 -13.06 -9.79
N GLY A 111 -7.06 -13.45 -10.23
CA GLY A 111 -5.87 -12.62 -10.22
C GLY A 111 -5.29 -12.31 -8.84
N GLN A 112 -5.74 -12.97 -7.77
CA GLN A 112 -5.15 -12.84 -6.44
C GLN A 112 -3.90 -13.72 -6.34
N GLN A 113 -2.82 -13.15 -5.84
CA GLN A 113 -1.57 -13.84 -5.53
C GLN A 113 -1.18 -13.61 -4.07
N LEU A 114 -0.38 -14.53 -3.54
CA LEU A 114 0.29 -14.41 -2.26
C LEU A 114 1.80 -14.56 -2.46
N SER A 115 2.59 -13.73 -1.79
CA SER A 115 4.05 -13.80 -1.82
C SER A 115 4.59 -13.89 -0.40
N VAL A 116 5.53 -14.79 -0.16
CA VAL A 116 6.23 -14.98 1.12
C VAL A 116 7.69 -14.58 0.95
N LEU A 117 8.17 -13.65 1.75
CA LEU A 117 9.58 -13.23 1.74
C LEU A 117 10.45 -14.36 2.31
N VAL A 118 11.20 -15.03 1.44
CA VAL A 118 12.06 -16.17 1.83
C VAL A 118 13.51 -15.78 2.00
N GLY A 119 13.99 -14.75 1.32
CA GLY A 119 15.36 -14.24 1.40
C GLY A 119 15.41 -12.75 1.03
N PHE A 120 16.51 -12.12 1.36
CA PHE A 120 16.84 -10.75 0.93
C PHE A 120 18.36 -10.56 0.95
N GLU A 121 18.84 -9.69 0.06
CA GLU A 121 20.24 -9.28 -0.02
C GLU A 121 20.30 -7.75 -0.11
N GLU A 122 21.12 -7.10 0.72
CA GLU A 122 21.43 -5.69 0.56
C GLU A 122 22.39 -5.48 -0.61
N VAL A 123 22.03 -4.58 -1.52
CA VAL A 123 22.80 -4.29 -2.75
C VAL A 123 23.17 -2.82 -2.88
N THR A 124 23.10 -2.06 -1.80
CA THR A 124 23.36 -0.61 -1.76
C THR A 124 24.72 -0.27 -2.36
N ASP A 125 25.79 -0.95 -1.95
CA ASP A 125 27.15 -0.72 -2.47
C ASP A 125 27.26 -1.03 -3.97
N LYS A 126 26.57 -2.09 -4.44
CA LYS A 126 26.54 -2.44 -5.87
C LYS A 126 25.90 -1.33 -6.70
N ILE A 127 24.83 -0.70 -6.16
CA ILE A 127 24.14 0.41 -6.81
C ILE A 127 24.99 1.68 -6.75
N ALA A 128 25.61 1.99 -5.62
CA ALA A 128 26.51 3.13 -5.49
C ALA A 128 27.68 3.05 -6.49
N ALA A 129 28.32 1.90 -6.60
CA ALA A 129 29.39 1.67 -7.58
C ALA A 129 28.91 1.80 -9.04
N ALA A 130 27.69 1.35 -9.35
CA ALA A 130 27.13 1.42 -10.68
C ALA A 130 26.73 2.84 -11.11
N THR A 131 26.62 3.77 -10.16
CA THR A 131 26.18 5.17 -10.41
C THR A 131 27.26 6.22 -10.11
N ALA A 132 28.44 5.79 -9.69
CA ALA A 132 29.55 6.68 -9.32
C ALA A 132 29.95 7.59 -10.49
N ASP A 133 30.29 8.82 -10.17
CA ASP A 133 30.80 9.85 -11.12
C ASP A 133 29.88 10.15 -12.31
N MET A 134 28.58 9.90 -12.19
CA MET A 134 27.59 10.15 -13.24
C MET A 134 26.76 11.41 -12.94
N THR A 135 26.26 12.05 -14.01
CA THR A 135 25.19 13.05 -13.86
C THR A 135 23.90 12.39 -13.36
N GLU A 136 23.02 13.15 -12.68
CA GLU A 136 21.78 12.63 -12.10
C GLU A 136 20.95 11.82 -13.09
N ALA A 137 20.77 12.30 -14.33
CA ALA A 137 20.03 11.60 -15.37
C ALA A 137 20.65 10.23 -15.71
N LYS A 138 21.98 10.21 -15.96
CA LYS A 138 22.71 8.98 -16.25
C LYS A 138 22.76 8.03 -15.06
N ALA A 139 22.93 8.55 -13.84
CA ALA A 139 22.89 7.76 -12.62
C ALA A 139 21.52 7.10 -12.43
N ASN A 140 20.41 7.79 -12.76
CA ASN A 140 19.07 7.20 -12.69
C ASN A 140 18.89 6.05 -13.70
N GLU A 141 19.35 6.20 -14.93
CA GLU A 141 19.34 5.13 -15.95
C GLU A 141 20.21 3.93 -15.53
N ALA A 142 21.43 4.20 -15.08
CA ALA A 142 22.38 3.18 -14.62
C ALA A 142 21.82 2.41 -13.40
N ARG A 143 21.17 3.11 -12.46
CA ARG A 143 20.51 2.52 -11.29
C ARG A 143 19.40 1.55 -11.72
N LYS A 144 18.50 1.99 -12.60
CA LYS A 144 17.41 1.14 -13.12
C LYS A 144 17.98 -0.12 -13.77
N ALA A 145 18.96 0.04 -14.66
CA ALA A 145 19.60 -1.09 -15.33
C ALA A 145 20.32 -2.03 -14.36
N ALA A 146 20.98 -1.51 -13.33
CA ALA A 146 21.66 -2.32 -12.31
C ALA A 146 20.66 -3.13 -11.48
N LEU A 147 19.57 -2.50 -11.00
CA LEU A 147 18.52 -3.19 -10.25
C LEU A 147 17.87 -4.29 -11.08
N THR A 148 17.51 -4.02 -12.34
CA THR A 148 16.93 -5.03 -13.24
C THR A 148 17.87 -6.21 -13.48
N ARG A 149 19.18 -5.98 -13.63
CA ARG A 149 20.16 -7.07 -13.76
C ARG A 149 20.24 -7.93 -12.50
N LEU A 150 20.18 -7.29 -11.32
CA LEU A 150 20.23 -8.01 -10.03
C LEU A 150 18.96 -8.83 -9.81
N GLU A 151 17.78 -8.29 -10.15
CA GLU A 151 16.51 -9.04 -10.13
C GLU A 151 16.58 -10.28 -11.03
N SER A 152 16.98 -10.10 -12.29
CA SER A 152 17.07 -11.19 -13.25
C SER A 152 18.10 -12.25 -12.84
N ALA A 153 19.24 -11.84 -12.29
CA ALA A 153 20.25 -12.77 -11.78
C ALA A 153 19.74 -13.59 -10.58
N CYS A 154 18.99 -12.95 -9.70
CA CYS A 154 18.36 -13.60 -8.55
C CYS A 154 17.33 -14.65 -8.99
N GLU A 155 16.45 -14.32 -9.95
CA GLU A 155 15.45 -15.26 -10.48
C GLU A 155 16.11 -16.45 -11.19
N ALA A 156 17.13 -16.19 -12.01
CA ALA A 156 17.88 -17.23 -12.70
C ALA A 156 18.60 -18.18 -11.74
N ALA A 157 19.08 -17.70 -10.59
CA ALA A 157 19.73 -18.52 -9.57
C ALA A 157 18.77 -19.50 -8.86
N SER A 158 17.46 -19.33 -9.00
CA SER A 158 16.41 -20.17 -8.42
C SER A 158 15.67 -21.03 -9.44
N ASP A 159 16.18 -21.13 -10.68
CA ASP A 159 15.50 -21.81 -11.79
C ASP A 159 14.05 -21.34 -12.01
N GLY A 160 13.74 -20.08 -11.65
CA GLY A 160 12.41 -19.47 -11.76
C GLY A 160 11.42 -19.86 -10.65
N GLU A 161 11.84 -20.61 -9.64
CA GLU A 161 11.00 -20.95 -8.48
C GLU A 161 10.70 -19.75 -7.57
N ARG A 162 11.55 -18.73 -7.64
CA ARG A 162 11.44 -17.51 -6.84
C ARG A 162 11.22 -16.30 -7.73
N ARG A 163 10.44 -15.38 -7.23
CA ARG A 163 10.34 -14.04 -7.77
C ARG A 163 11.29 -13.14 -6.99
N CYS A 164 12.09 -12.36 -7.71
CA CYS A 164 12.98 -11.38 -7.11
C CYS A 164 12.49 -9.97 -7.40
N GLU A 165 12.53 -9.11 -6.38
CA GLU A 165 12.07 -7.73 -6.46
C GLU A 165 13.10 -6.80 -5.84
N ALA A 166 13.52 -5.77 -6.59
CA ALA A 166 14.35 -4.72 -6.04
C ALA A 166 13.50 -3.81 -5.14
N VAL A 167 13.90 -3.67 -3.90
CA VAL A 167 13.24 -2.84 -2.89
C VAL A 167 14.13 -1.67 -2.54
N THR A 168 13.55 -0.48 -2.59
CA THR A 168 14.22 0.77 -2.20
C THR A 168 13.69 1.22 -0.87
N LEU A 169 14.56 1.37 0.12
CA LEU A 169 14.24 1.85 1.45
C LEU A 169 14.82 3.25 1.67
N TYR A 170 14.23 3.99 2.61
CA TYR A 170 14.67 5.32 3.02
C TYR A 170 14.85 6.29 1.84
N ASN A 171 13.91 6.27 0.88
CA ASN A 171 13.93 7.10 -0.32
C ASN A 171 15.21 7.00 -1.17
N GLY A 172 15.84 5.82 -1.19
CA GLY A 172 17.08 5.57 -1.93
C GLY A 172 18.34 5.51 -1.06
N GLY A 173 18.18 5.54 0.25
CA GLY A 173 19.30 5.33 1.19
C GLY A 173 19.79 3.89 1.24
N GLN A 174 18.92 2.93 0.93
CA GLN A 174 19.27 1.51 0.85
C GLN A 174 18.53 0.82 -0.29
N TYR A 175 19.17 -0.19 -0.86
CA TYR A 175 18.64 -1.04 -1.92
C TYR A 175 18.80 -2.50 -1.55
N PHE A 176 17.72 -3.27 -1.73
CA PHE A 176 17.68 -4.71 -1.48
C PHE A 176 17.16 -5.45 -2.69
N ILE A 177 17.56 -6.72 -2.84
CA ILE A 177 16.86 -7.70 -3.65
C ILE A 177 16.10 -8.61 -2.69
N TYR A 178 14.78 -8.59 -2.76
CA TYR A 178 13.90 -9.45 -1.99
C TYR A 178 13.50 -10.67 -2.81
N GLU A 179 13.62 -11.85 -2.22
CA GLU A 179 13.26 -13.14 -2.81
C GLU A 179 11.94 -13.62 -2.24
N TYR A 180 10.97 -13.85 -3.12
CA TYR A 180 9.65 -14.31 -2.74
C TYR A 180 9.32 -15.69 -3.28
N LYS A 181 8.78 -16.57 -2.44
CA LYS A 181 7.97 -17.70 -2.89
C LYS A 181 6.56 -17.19 -3.18
N ARG A 182 6.04 -17.50 -4.36
CA ARG A 182 4.73 -17.05 -4.83
C ARG A 182 3.72 -18.19 -4.88
N TYR A 183 2.46 -17.88 -4.57
CA TYR A 183 1.31 -18.74 -4.73
C TYR A 183 0.31 -18.05 -5.65
N ASP A 184 -0.02 -18.68 -6.78
CA ASP A 184 -0.88 -18.14 -7.82
C ASP A 184 -2.33 -18.65 -7.74
N ASP A 185 -2.57 -19.81 -7.13
CA ASP A 185 -3.90 -20.32 -6.81
C ASP A 185 -4.24 -19.96 -5.36
N VAL A 186 -5.04 -18.90 -5.23
CA VAL A 186 -5.50 -18.40 -3.94
C VAL A 186 -7.02 -18.44 -3.91
N ARG A 187 -7.59 -19.08 -2.90
CA ARG A 187 -9.02 -19.29 -2.78
C ARG A 187 -9.60 -18.64 -1.54
N LEU A 188 -10.82 -18.12 -1.67
CA LEU A 188 -11.61 -17.60 -0.56
C LEU A 188 -12.19 -18.78 0.23
N ALA A 189 -11.87 -18.84 1.52
CA ALA A 189 -12.41 -19.84 2.44
C ALA A 189 -13.49 -19.25 3.37
N PHE A 190 -13.34 -17.99 3.77
CA PHE A 190 -14.30 -17.27 4.60
C PHE A 190 -14.23 -15.76 4.34
N ALA A 191 -15.40 -15.13 4.27
CA ALA A 191 -15.58 -13.70 4.36
C ALA A 191 -16.89 -13.37 5.09
N PRO A 192 -16.90 -12.45 6.06
CA PRO A 192 -18.15 -11.97 6.65
C PRO A 192 -18.92 -11.10 5.64
N GLU A 193 -20.18 -10.90 5.92
CA GLU A 193 -20.97 -9.87 5.25
C GLU A 193 -20.35 -8.47 5.43
N LEU A 194 -20.55 -7.60 4.45
CA LEU A 194 -19.90 -6.29 4.40
C LEU A 194 -20.26 -5.40 5.59
N ASP A 195 -21.50 -5.49 6.08
CA ASP A 195 -22.00 -4.64 7.17
C ASP A 195 -21.21 -4.84 8.46
N ILE A 196 -20.76 -6.06 8.77
CA ILE A 196 -19.86 -6.32 9.90
C ILE A 196 -18.38 -6.27 9.50
N GLY A 197 -18.07 -6.56 8.24
CA GLY A 197 -16.70 -6.64 7.72
C GLY A 197 -16.07 -5.29 7.36
N ALA A 198 -16.87 -4.22 7.19
CA ALA A 198 -16.43 -2.92 6.68
C ALA A 198 -15.87 -2.02 7.78
N PHE A 199 -14.83 -2.43 8.46
CA PHE A 199 -14.07 -1.71 9.51
C PHE A 199 -14.91 -0.79 10.43
N GLY A 200 -16.17 -1.17 10.73
CA GLY A 200 -17.12 -0.42 11.55
C GLY A 200 -17.83 0.71 10.81
N GLY A 201 -17.75 0.77 9.47
CA GLY A 201 -18.22 1.88 8.65
C GLY A 201 -17.42 3.16 8.87
N ASP A 202 -17.81 4.26 8.20
CA ASP A 202 -17.12 5.55 8.34
C ASP A 202 -17.14 6.10 9.78
N PRO A 203 -18.24 6.04 10.57
CA PRO A 203 -18.25 6.57 11.94
C PRO A 203 -17.19 5.94 12.83
N ASP A 204 -17.04 4.61 12.80
CA ASP A 204 -16.15 3.86 13.68
C ASP A 204 -14.72 3.70 13.13
N ASN A 205 -14.53 3.91 11.84
CA ASN A 205 -13.22 3.77 11.22
C ASN A 205 -12.19 4.71 11.87
N PHE A 206 -11.02 4.16 12.27
CA PHE A 206 -9.96 4.82 13.06
C PHE A 206 -10.36 5.25 14.48
N ASN A 207 -11.49 4.78 15.00
CA ASN A 207 -11.89 5.00 16.38
C ASN A 207 -11.70 3.74 17.23
N PHE A 208 -11.68 3.92 18.55
CA PHE A 208 -11.68 2.84 19.54
C PHE A 208 -12.65 3.18 20.69
N PRO A 209 -13.52 2.25 21.11
CA PRO A 209 -13.73 0.90 20.57
C PRO A 209 -14.39 0.93 19.18
N ARG A 210 -14.21 -0.17 18.42
CA ARG A 210 -14.78 -0.32 17.09
C ARG A 210 -15.45 -1.70 16.97
N TRP A 211 -16.68 -1.73 16.49
CA TRP A 211 -17.44 -2.96 16.24
C TRP A 211 -17.27 -3.35 14.77
N SER A 212 -16.37 -4.27 14.52
CA SER A 212 -16.08 -4.74 13.17
C SER A 212 -15.43 -6.11 13.20
N LEU A 213 -15.83 -6.99 12.29
CA LEU A 213 -15.13 -8.22 11.96
C LEU A 213 -14.40 -8.06 10.63
N ASP A 214 -13.43 -7.14 10.59
CA ASP A 214 -12.59 -6.91 9.41
C ASP A 214 -11.56 -8.04 9.27
N MET A 215 -12.05 -9.26 9.01
CA MET A 215 -11.28 -10.49 8.91
C MET A 215 -11.81 -11.35 7.76
N SER A 216 -10.92 -11.94 6.97
CA SER A 216 -11.23 -12.99 6.00
C SER A 216 -10.18 -14.10 6.05
N LEU A 217 -10.55 -15.27 5.58
CA LEU A 217 -9.65 -16.39 5.39
C LEU A 217 -9.51 -16.71 3.91
N LEU A 218 -8.29 -16.76 3.46
CA LEU A 218 -7.89 -17.27 2.16
C LEU A 218 -7.14 -18.59 2.34
N ARG A 219 -6.95 -19.34 1.25
CA ARG A 219 -6.04 -20.49 1.25
C ARG A 219 -5.17 -20.47 0.01
N ALA A 220 -3.87 -20.69 0.24
CA ALA A 220 -2.91 -20.93 -0.83
C ALA A 220 -2.96 -22.39 -1.30
N TYR A 221 -2.89 -22.58 -2.60
CA TYR A 221 -2.86 -23.89 -3.26
C TYR A 221 -1.61 -24.02 -4.13
N GLU A 222 -1.08 -25.24 -4.20
CA GLU A 222 -0.03 -25.67 -5.11
C GLU A 222 -0.49 -26.99 -5.75
N ASP A 223 -0.38 -27.11 -7.07
CA ASP A 223 -0.76 -28.30 -7.83
C ASP A 223 -2.18 -28.82 -7.51
N GLY A 224 -3.12 -27.88 -7.30
CA GLY A 224 -4.52 -28.19 -7.00
C GLY A 224 -4.77 -28.71 -5.56
N LYS A 225 -3.75 -28.68 -4.69
CA LYS A 225 -3.85 -29.08 -3.27
C LYS A 225 -3.51 -27.88 -2.37
N PRO A 226 -4.05 -27.86 -1.12
CA PRO A 226 -3.61 -26.90 -0.13
C PRO A 226 -2.08 -26.91 0.01
N ALA A 227 -1.46 -25.74 -0.04
CA ALA A 227 -0.01 -25.58 0.05
C ALA A 227 0.50 -26.02 1.42
N ALA A 228 1.66 -26.68 1.47
CA ALA A 228 2.33 -27.00 2.72
C ALA A 228 3.02 -25.75 3.30
N THR A 229 2.55 -25.31 4.46
CA THR A 229 3.02 -24.10 5.15
C THR A 229 3.47 -24.40 6.57
N PRO A 230 4.68 -24.98 6.75
CA PRO A 230 5.17 -25.41 8.07
C PRO A 230 5.41 -24.22 9.03
N ASN A 231 5.66 -23.02 8.48
CA ASN A 231 5.77 -21.79 9.25
C ASN A 231 4.42 -21.08 9.24
N TYR A 232 3.74 -21.05 10.37
CA TYR A 232 2.46 -20.37 10.55
C TYR A 232 2.34 -19.80 11.96
N LEU A 233 1.54 -18.76 12.14
CA LEU A 233 1.25 -18.17 13.44
C LEU A 233 0.20 -19.00 14.15
N ARG A 234 0.52 -19.43 15.37
CA ARG A 234 -0.39 -20.24 16.19
C ARG A 234 -1.46 -19.36 16.79
N TRP A 235 -2.69 -19.84 16.72
CA TRP A 235 -3.82 -19.16 17.35
C TRP A 235 -3.76 -19.31 18.87
N ARG A 236 -3.88 -18.19 19.60
CA ARG A 236 -4.01 -18.15 21.05
C ARG A 236 -5.36 -17.54 21.44
N ALA A 237 -6.30 -18.37 21.86
CA ALA A 237 -7.67 -17.97 22.15
C ALA A 237 -7.79 -16.98 23.34
N SER A 238 -6.85 -17.02 24.29
CA SER A 238 -6.83 -16.12 25.45
C SER A 238 -6.47 -14.66 25.12
N GLY A 239 -5.96 -14.38 23.90
CA GLY A 239 -5.43 -13.06 23.56
C GLY A 239 -4.20 -12.63 24.38
N PRO A 240 -3.68 -11.40 24.19
CA PRO A 240 -2.60 -10.85 24.99
C PRO A 240 -3.07 -10.42 26.37
N ARG A 241 -2.17 -10.44 27.36
CA ARG A 241 -2.40 -9.92 28.71
C ARG A 241 -2.04 -8.44 28.75
N ALA A 242 -2.57 -7.72 29.74
CA ALA A 242 -2.18 -6.35 29.99
C ALA A 242 -0.67 -6.25 30.28
N GLY A 243 0.05 -5.39 29.58
CA GLY A 243 1.50 -5.21 29.68
C GLY A 243 2.33 -6.22 28.87
N GLU A 244 1.71 -7.22 28.23
CA GLU A 244 2.41 -8.14 27.34
C GLU A 244 2.74 -7.43 26.01
N PRO A 245 4.00 -7.43 25.53
CA PRO A 245 4.33 -6.84 24.25
C PRO A 245 3.72 -7.63 23.10
N VAL A 246 3.24 -6.91 22.10
CA VAL A 246 2.67 -7.48 20.86
C VAL A 246 3.43 -6.95 19.66
N PHE A 247 3.61 -7.78 18.66
CA PHE A 247 4.32 -7.46 17.43
C PHE A 247 3.37 -7.56 16.25
N ILE A 248 3.47 -6.59 15.33
CA ILE A 248 2.76 -6.64 14.06
C ILE A 248 3.79 -6.87 12.97
N THR A 249 3.67 -7.99 12.29
CA THR A 249 4.50 -8.31 11.13
C THR A 249 3.73 -8.06 9.84
N GLY A 250 4.43 -7.68 8.77
CA GLY A 250 3.77 -7.47 7.50
C GLY A 250 4.52 -6.60 6.52
N HIS A 251 3.76 -6.11 5.53
CA HIS A 251 4.22 -5.24 4.47
C HIS A 251 3.46 -3.91 4.58
N PRO A 252 3.84 -3.03 5.53
CA PRO A 252 3.19 -1.72 5.68
C PRO A 252 3.40 -0.87 4.43
N GLY A 253 2.51 0.10 4.19
CA GLY A 253 2.62 1.01 3.07
C GLY A 253 3.82 1.96 3.23
N SER A 254 3.61 3.10 3.85
CA SER A 254 4.65 4.12 4.05
C SER A 254 4.46 4.86 5.37
N THR A 255 5.48 5.58 5.78
CA THR A 255 5.41 6.53 6.89
C THR A 255 5.98 7.87 6.46
N ASP A 256 5.33 8.96 6.88
CA ASP A 256 5.80 10.33 6.67
C ASP A 256 6.70 10.83 7.82
N ARG A 257 7.07 9.94 8.72
CA ARG A 257 7.80 10.25 9.96
C ARG A 257 9.16 10.88 9.69
N LEU A 258 9.86 10.45 8.63
CA LEU A 258 11.20 10.92 8.27
C LEU A 258 11.19 12.03 7.21
N LEU A 259 10.03 12.53 6.80
CA LEU A 259 9.97 13.64 5.86
C LEU A 259 10.55 14.92 6.47
N SER A 260 11.26 15.69 5.64
CA SER A 260 11.71 17.04 5.99
C SER A 260 10.54 18.00 6.16
N VAL A 261 10.79 19.12 6.84
CA VAL A 261 9.75 20.16 7.02
C VAL A 261 9.25 20.70 5.68
N ALA A 262 10.11 20.81 4.68
CA ALA A 262 9.73 21.23 3.34
C ALA A 262 8.80 20.23 2.65
N GLN A 263 9.09 18.93 2.76
CA GLN A 263 8.22 17.85 2.25
C GLN A 263 6.86 17.83 2.97
N LEU A 264 6.84 17.99 4.29
CA LEU A 264 5.59 18.08 5.07
C LEU A 264 4.74 19.28 4.66
N LYS A 265 5.37 20.44 4.40
CA LYS A 265 4.67 21.63 3.89
C LYS A 265 4.13 21.41 2.48
N PHE A 266 4.87 20.73 1.59
CA PHE A 266 4.37 20.36 0.27
C PHE A 266 3.13 19.46 0.35
N GLN A 267 3.15 18.46 1.24
CA GLN A 267 1.97 17.63 1.50
C GLN A 267 0.78 18.47 1.98
N ARG A 268 1.01 19.37 2.94
CA ARG A 268 -0.04 20.24 3.51
C ARG A 268 -0.64 21.19 2.48
N ASP A 269 0.21 21.84 1.69
CA ASP A 269 -0.18 23.01 0.88
C ASP A 269 -0.56 22.63 -0.56
N VAL A 270 -0.15 21.45 -1.04
CA VAL A 270 -0.33 21.03 -2.44
C VAL A 270 -1.03 19.67 -2.52
N ALA A 271 -0.40 18.61 -2.05
CA ALA A 271 -0.86 17.25 -2.35
C ALA A 271 -2.19 16.91 -1.66
N LEU A 272 -2.26 17.09 -0.33
CA LEU A 272 -3.45 16.69 0.44
C LEU A 272 -4.73 17.46 0.05
N PRO A 273 -4.71 18.80 -0.16
CA PRO A 273 -5.90 19.52 -0.60
C PRO A 273 -6.45 19.02 -1.95
N LEU A 274 -5.58 18.79 -2.93
CA LEU A 274 -5.94 18.25 -4.24
C LEU A 274 -6.61 16.89 -4.15
N TRP A 275 -6.00 15.96 -3.44
CA TRP A 275 -6.55 14.61 -3.26
C TRP A 275 -7.86 14.62 -2.49
N LEU A 276 -7.99 15.45 -1.44
CA LEU A 276 -9.22 15.57 -0.66
C LEU A 276 -10.38 16.08 -1.51
N LEU A 277 -10.14 17.11 -2.31
CA LEU A 277 -11.16 17.67 -3.18
C LEU A 277 -11.62 16.63 -4.19
N ARG A 278 -10.68 16.02 -4.92
CA ARG A 278 -10.96 15.00 -5.92
C ARG A 278 -11.73 13.80 -5.36
N TYR A 279 -11.28 13.26 -4.22
CA TYR A 279 -11.95 12.11 -3.62
C TYR A 279 -13.35 12.46 -3.11
N SER A 280 -13.53 13.63 -2.50
CA SER A 280 -14.84 14.06 -1.99
C SER A 280 -15.87 14.22 -3.12
N GLU A 281 -15.46 14.78 -4.24
CA GLU A 281 -16.34 14.97 -5.40
C GLU A 281 -16.68 13.65 -6.09
N LEU A 282 -15.68 12.79 -6.33
CA LEU A 282 -15.92 11.48 -6.94
C LEU A 282 -16.81 10.60 -6.05
N ARG A 283 -16.58 10.62 -4.72
CA ARG A 283 -17.47 9.97 -3.76
C ARG A 283 -18.89 10.48 -3.89
N GLY A 284 -19.10 11.80 -4.00
CA GLY A 284 -20.41 12.39 -4.18
C GLY A 284 -21.13 11.88 -5.44
N ARG A 285 -20.40 11.74 -6.56
CA ARG A 285 -20.94 11.16 -7.79
C ARG A 285 -21.30 9.68 -7.64
N MET A 286 -20.47 8.90 -6.98
CA MET A 286 -20.77 7.49 -6.70
C MET A 286 -21.99 7.33 -5.79
N LEU A 287 -22.12 8.19 -4.76
CA LEU A 287 -23.29 8.21 -3.88
C LEU A 287 -24.57 8.54 -4.64
N ALA A 288 -24.54 9.47 -5.60
CA ALA A 288 -25.70 9.76 -6.43
C ALA A 288 -26.03 8.59 -7.38
N TRP A 289 -25.01 7.98 -7.98
CA TRP A 289 -25.19 6.91 -8.95
C TRP A 289 -25.70 5.60 -8.32
N GLN A 290 -25.32 5.27 -7.08
CA GLN A 290 -25.77 4.06 -6.38
C GLN A 290 -27.30 3.94 -6.27
N TYR A 291 -28.03 5.06 -6.28
CA TYR A 291 -29.49 5.07 -6.18
C TYR A 291 -30.19 4.88 -7.53
N THR A 292 -29.46 4.72 -8.63
CA THR A 292 -30.04 4.54 -9.96
C THR A 292 -30.52 3.11 -10.21
N SER A 293 -29.90 2.11 -9.56
CA SER A 293 -30.31 0.70 -9.62
C SER A 293 -29.60 -0.12 -8.54
N ASP A 294 -30.11 -1.32 -8.24
CA ASP A 294 -29.49 -2.28 -7.31
C ASP A 294 -28.09 -2.69 -7.79
N GLU A 295 -27.90 -2.85 -9.10
CA GLU A 295 -26.60 -3.16 -9.69
C GLU A 295 -25.61 -2.01 -9.54
N ALA A 296 -26.05 -0.77 -9.68
CA ALA A 296 -25.21 0.41 -9.41
C ALA A 296 -24.77 0.42 -7.94
N ALA A 297 -25.70 0.17 -7.00
CA ALA A 297 -25.38 0.09 -5.58
C ALA A 297 -24.33 -1.01 -5.31
N ARG A 298 -24.53 -2.23 -5.83
CA ARG A 298 -23.62 -3.35 -5.71
C ARG A 298 -22.23 -3.03 -6.25
N THR A 299 -22.15 -2.34 -7.37
CA THR A 299 -20.87 -2.00 -8.05
C THR A 299 -20.04 -1.02 -7.25
N VAL A 300 -20.65 0.00 -6.59
CA VAL A 300 -19.89 1.08 -5.94
C VAL A 300 -19.75 0.97 -4.43
N GLN A 301 -20.55 0.15 -3.75
CA GLN A 301 -20.58 0.08 -2.28
C GLN A 301 -19.18 -0.02 -1.65
N GLN A 302 -18.38 -1.00 -2.04
CA GLN A 302 -17.02 -1.17 -1.54
C GLN A 302 -16.09 -0.01 -1.96
N ARG A 303 -16.31 0.56 -3.14
CA ARG A 303 -15.51 1.69 -3.64
C ARG A 303 -15.78 2.95 -2.83
N ILE A 304 -17.05 3.21 -2.47
CA ILE A 304 -17.44 4.32 -1.58
C ILE A 304 -16.72 4.20 -0.24
N LEU A 305 -16.75 3.02 0.40
CA LEU A 305 -16.04 2.77 1.66
C LEU A 305 -14.52 3.04 1.54
N ASN A 306 -13.89 2.63 0.44
CA ASN A 306 -12.48 2.92 0.18
C ASN A 306 -12.19 4.42 0.06
N TYR A 307 -13.07 5.17 -0.62
CA TYR A 307 -12.92 6.63 -0.72
C TYR A 307 -13.18 7.33 0.61
N GLU A 308 -14.16 6.90 1.39
CA GLU A 308 -14.42 7.41 2.75
C GLU A 308 -13.22 7.17 3.66
N ASN A 309 -12.64 5.96 3.64
CA ASN A 309 -11.41 5.66 4.34
C ASN A 309 -10.25 6.59 3.92
N ALA A 310 -10.04 6.75 2.61
CA ALA A 310 -8.98 7.60 2.07
C ALA A 310 -9.19 9.09 2.43
N ILE A 311 -10.41 9.59 2.37
CA ILE A 311 -10.76 10.96 2.76
C ILE A 311 -10.47 11.17 4.25
N LYS A 312 -10.86 10.22 5.11
CA LYS A 312 -10.66 10.32 6.57
C LYS A 312 -9.17 10.33 6.93
N VAL A 313 -8.37 9.45 6.31
CA VAL A 313 -6.90 9.44 6.49
C VAL A 313 -6.31 10.80 6.11
N ARG A 314 -6.56 11.27 4.87
CA ARG A 314 -5.97 12.52 4.37
C ARG A 314 -6.43 13.75 5.12
N ARG A 315 -7.70 13.78 5.55
CA ARG A 315 -8.23 14.87 6.40
C ARG A 315 -7.49 14.92 7.73
N ASN A 316 -7.24 13.77 8.36
CA ASN A 316 -6.51 13.71 9.63
C ASN A 316 -5.03 14.07 9.45
N GLN A 317 -4.39 13.64 8.36
CA GLN A 317 -3.04 14.08 8.01
C GLN A 317 -2.98 15.60 7.82
N LEU A 318 -3.89 16.17 7.02
CA LEU A 318 -3.95 17.62 6.81
C LEU A 318 -4.19 18.38 8.13
N LYS A 319 -5.12 17.90 8.96
CA LYS A 319 -5.37 18.47 10.29
C LYS A 319 -4.13 18.44 11.18
N ALA A 320 -3.36 17.36 11.16
CA ALA A 320 -2.11 17.25 11.89
C ALA A 320 -1.06 18.24 11.35
N LEU A 321 -0.94 18.39 10.03
CA LEU A 321 0.01 19.29 9.39
C LEU A 321 -0.36 20.78 9.54
N LEU A 322 -1.63 21.10 9.78
CA LEU A 322 -2.10 22.45 10.13
C LEU A 322 -1.85 22.80 11.60
N ASN A 323 -1.35 21.86 12.41
CA ASN A 323 -1.01 22.12 13.81
C ASN A 323 0.41 22.69 13.90
N ASP A 324 0.51 23.99 14.21
CA ASP A 324 1.79 24.72 14.33
C ASP A 324 2.76 24.09 15.34
N ARG A 325 2.26 23.50 16.43
CA ARG A 325 3.12 22.85 17.44
C ARG A 325 3.79 21.60 16.85
N MET A 326 3.06 20.84 16.03
CA MET A 326 3.62 19.65 15.36
C MET A 326 4.70 20.07 14.36
N ILE A 327 4.45 21.06 13.52
CA ILE A 327 5.43 21.58 12.57
C ILE A 327 6.65 22.18 13.28
N ALA A 328 6.44 22.92 14.37
CA ALA A 328 7.54 23.47 15.18
C ALA A 328 8.42 22.38 15.82
N ARG A 329 7.81 21.29 16.29
CA ARG A 329 8.55 20.10 16.78
C ARG A 329 9.39 19.50 15.68
N LYS A 330 8.83 19.25 14.50
CA LYS A 330 9.55 18.70 13.35
C LYS A 330 10.69 19.61 12.89
N ALA A 331 10.47 20.94 12.89
CA ALA A 331 11.51 21.91 12.58
C ALA A 331 12.66 21.91 13.61
N LYS A 332 12.35 21.67 14.88
CA LYS A 332 13.38 21.51 15.90
C LYS A 332 14.19 20.21 15.70
N GLU A 333 13.52 19.11 15.44
CA GLU A 333 14.18 17.82 15.16
C GLU A 333 15.11 17.94 13.92
N GLU A 334 14.62 18.53 12.84
CA GLU A 334 15.41 18.76 11.62
C GLU A 334 16.63 19.67 11.88
N ARG A 335 16.44 20.74 12.68
CA ARG A 335 17.56 21.63 13.04
C ARG A 335 18.66 20.87 13.82
N VAL A 336 18.29 20.07 14.80
CA VAL A 336 19.25 19.25 15.57
C VAL A 336 20.03 18.30 14.64
N LEU A 337 19.34 17.69 13.67
CA LEU A 337 19.98 16.82 12.69
C LEU A 337 20.96 17.61 11.80
N ARG A 338 20.55 18.78 11.29
CA ARG A 338 21.43 19.66 10.48
C ARG A 338 22.66 20.13 11.26
N GLU A 339 22.48 20.49 12.53
CA GLU A 339 23.58 20.88 13.43
C GLU A 339 24.56 19.71 13.64
N ALA A 340 24.07 18.49 13.80
CA ALA A 340 24.92 17.29 13.93
C ALA A 340 25.69 17.00 12.64
N VAL A 341 25.05 17.09 11.47
CA VAL A 341 25.71 16.95 10.15
C VAL A 341 26.78 18.02 9.96
N ALA A 342 26.48 19.29 10.30
CA ALA A 342 27.45 20.39 10.15
C ALA A 342 28.65 20.29 11.12
N ALA A 343 28.50 19.61 12.25
CA ALA A 343 29.57 19.41 13.22
C ALA A 343 30.57 18.32 12.84
N ASP A 344 30.20 17.42 11.93
CA ASP A 344 31.04 16.32 11.46
C ASP A 344 31.48 16.55 10.00
N PRO A 345 32.80 16.72 9.71
CA PRO A 345 33.27 17.01 8.36
C PRO A 345 32.93 15.94 7.32
N GLU A 346 32.85 14.66 7.68
CA GLU A 346 32.50 13.58 6.75
C GLU A 346 31.02 13.62 6.42
N LEU A 347 30.16 13.80 7.43
CA LEU A 347 28.72 13.96 7.24
C LEU A 347 28.39 15.25 6.50
N GLN A 348 29.11 16.35 6.78
CA GLN A 348 28.93 17.62 6.07
C GLN A 348 29.31 17.49 4.58
N ALA A 349 30.39 16.77 4.27
CA ALA A 349 30.80 16.53 2.88
C ALA A 349 29.79 15.65 2.13
N ALA A 350 29.19 14.67 2.82
CA ALA A 350 28.26 13.71 2.21
C ALA A 350 26.82 14.24 2.11
N TYR A 351 26.35 15.03 3.08
CA TYR A 351 24.92 15.34 3.24
C TYR A 351 24.61 16.82 3.49
N GLY A 352 25.63 17.69 3.53
CA GLY A 352 25.44 19.10 3.90
C GLY A 352 24.45 19.87 3.02
N ASP A 353 24.34 19.53 1.75
CA ASP A 353 23.42 20.15 0.78
C ASP A 353 22.10 19.40 0.59
N ALA A 354 21.88 18.28 1.30
CA ALA A 354 20.72 17.40 1.11
C ALA A 354 19.38 18.15 1.22
N TRP A 355 19.23 19.02 2.22
CA TRP A 355 17.99 19.78 2.43
C TRP A 355 17.75 20.82 1.32
N GLU A 356 18.80 21.45 0.80
CA GLU A 356 18.70 22.38 -0.33
C GLU A 356 18.31 21.64 -1.62
N LEU A 357 18.88 20.46 -1.85
CA LEU A 357 18.51 19.58 -2.97
C LEU A 357 17.03 19.17 -2.87
N ILE A 358 16.55 18.79 -1.68
CA ILE A 358 15.14 18.48 -1.44
C ILE A 358 14.26 19.70 -1.76
N ASP A 359 14.60 20.88 -1.26
CA ASP A 359 13.84 22.10 -1.51
C ASP A 359 13.75 22.43 -3.00
N ARG A 360 14.84 22.37 -3.73
CA ARG A 360 14.88 22.58 -5.19
C ARG A 360 14.05 21.54 -5.94
N SER A 361 14.14 20.28 -5.54
CA SER A 361 13.35 19.19 -6.10
C SER A 361 11.86 19.42 -5.91
N LEU A 362 11.43 19.83 -4.72
CA LEU A 362 10.04 20.14 -4.42
C LEU A 362 9.52 21.36 -5.20
N GLN A 363 10.34 22.38 -5.40
CA GLN A 363 9.98 23.52 -6.25
C GLN A 363 9.77 23.09 -7.70
N THR A 364 10.68 22.26 -8.23
CA THR A 364 10.53 21.69 -9.57
C THR A 364 9.27 20.82 -9.66
N HIS A 365 9.04 19.93 -8.69
CA HIS A 365 7.87 19.05 -8.66
C HIS A 365 6.57 19.84 -8.60
N ARG A 366 6.52 20.95 -7.84
CA ARG A 366 5.35 21.83 -7.76
C ARG A 366 4.91 22.36 -9.12
N ASN A 367 5.85 22.65 -10.02
CA ASN A 367 5.57 23.24 -11.32
C ASN A 367 4.82 22.30 -12.27
N PHE A 368 4.93 20.99 -12.09
CA PHE A 368 4.25 19.98 -12.93
C PHE A 368 3.40 18.98 -12.14
N TYR A 369 3.17 19.22 -10.83
CA TYR A 369 2.47 18.27 -9.96
C TYR A 369 1.07 17.96 -10.46
N GLU A 370 0.32 18.97 -10.88
CA GLU A 370 -1.04 18.78 -11.39
C GLU A 370 -1.04 18.01 -12.70
N GLU A 371 -0.15 18.35 -13.63
CA GLU A 371 0.00 17.58 -14.88
C GLU A 371 0.35 16.14 -14.62
N HIS A 372 1.33 15.88 -13.74
CA HIS A 372 1.75 14.54 -13.36
C HIS A 372 0.58 13.76 -12.73
N LEU A 373 -0.15 14.38 -11.81
CA LEU A 373 -1.33 13.78 -11.17
C LEU A 373 -2.38 13.36 -12.19
N PHE A 374 -2.71 14.22 -13.15
CA PHE A 374 -3.77 13.95 -14.12
C PHE A 374 -3.35 13.03 -15.27
N ILE A 375 -2.08 13.03 -15.66
CA ILE A 375 -1.61 12.25 -16.81
C ILE A 375 -1.01 10.90 -16.37
N GLU A 376 -0.24 10.87 -15.27
CA GLU A 376 0.46 9.66 -14.84
C GLU A 376 -0.22 8.92 -13.68
N GLU A 377 -0.72 9.64 -12.68
CA GLU A 377 -1.22 9.04 -11.45
C GLU A 377 -2.72 8.70 -11.45
N ALA A 378 -3.35 8.57 -12.58
CA ALA A 378 -4.79 8.28 -12.68
C ALA A 378 -5.72 9.37 -12.08
N GLY A 379 -5.23 10.59 -11.90
CA GLY A 379 -6.07 11.74 -11.59
C GLY A 379 -6.95 12.15 -12.76
N GLY A 380 -6.42 12.05 -13.99
CA GLY A 380 -7.07 12.53 -15.20
C GLY A 380 -7.89 11.48 -15.93
N LEU A 381 -7.40 10.27 -16.04
CA LEU A 381 -8.06 9.23 -16.83
C LEU A 381 -8.20 7.96 -15.97
N ALA A 382 -9.27 7.89 -15.19
CA ALA A 382 -9.57 6.79 -14.30
C ALA A 382 -10.54 5.78 -14.93
N GLY A 383 -10.41 4.54 -14.54
CA GLY A 383 -11.22 3.40 -14.97
C GLY A 383 -10.37 2.17 -15.22
N ASP A 384 -10.99 0.99 -15.15
CA ASP A 384 -10.29 -0.29 -15.37
C ASP A 384 -9.96 -0.46 -16.87
N LEU A 385 -10.87 -0.06 -17.76
CA LEU A 385 -10.66 -0.10 -19.21
C LEU A 385 -9.49 0.79 -19.63
N TYR A 386 -9.45 2.03 -19.13
CA TYR A 386 -8.35 2.93 -19.45
C TYR A 386 -7.01 2.39 -18.93
N ARG A 387 -6.96 1.91 -17.69
CA ARG A 387 -5.72 1.33 -17.12
C ARG A 387 -5.22 0.13 -17.92
N ASN A 388 -6.14 -0.74 -18.34
CA ASN A 388 -5.79 -1.90 -19.17
C ASN A 388 -5.27 -1.46 -20.55
N ALA A 389 -5.93 -0.51 -21.20
CA ALA A 389 -5.48 0.05 -22.47
C ALA A 389 -4.10 0.72 -22.36
N LYS A 390 -3.90 1.57 -21.35
CA LYS A 390 -2.59 2.21 -21.05
C LYS A 390 -1.50 1.17 -20.82
N THR A 391 -1.82 0.10 -20.07
CA THR A 391 -0.88 -0.99 -19.78
C THR A 391 -0.48 -1.75 -21.04
N LEU A 392 -1.44 -2.07 -21.92
CA LEU A 392 -1.18 -2.75 -23.18
C LEU A 392 -0.33 -1.90 -24.13
N VAL A 393 -0.72 -0.65 -24.35
CA VAL A 393 0.00 0.27 -25.27
C VAL A 393 1.44 0.50 -24.78
N ARG A 394 1.62 0.82 -23.50
CA ARG A 394 2.95 1.01 -22.92
C ARG A 394 3.74 -0.30 -22.90
N GLY A 395 3.13 -1.41 -22.55
CA GLY A 395 3.78 -2.71 -22.53
C GLY A 395 4.32 -3.13 -23.90
N THR A 396 3.61 -2.82 -24.97
CA THR A 396 4.08 -3.05 -26.34
C THR A 396 5.34 -2.22 -26.62
N ALA A 397 5.31 -0.93 -26.35
CA ALA A 397 6.46 -0.05 -26.56
C ALA A 397 7.67 -0.39 -25.67
N GLU A 398 7.42 -0.75 -24.41
CA GLU A 398 8.49 -1.12 -23.47
C GLU A 398 9.17 -2.44 -23.87
N ARG A 399 8.42 -3.41 -24.44
CA ARG A 399 8.99 -4.69 -24.92
C ARG A 399 9.98 -4.55 -26.07
N GLU A 400 9.93 -3.45 -26.82
CA GLU A 400 10.92 -3.13 -27.86
C GLU A 400 12.28 -2.69 -27.27
N LYS A 401 12.32 -2.29 -25.99
CA LYS A 401 13.52 -1.85 -25.30
C LYS A 401 14.25 -3.04 -24.65
N PRO A 402 15.59 -2.93 -24.49
CA PRO A 402 16.35 -3.82 -23.61
C PRO A 402 15.74 -3.85 -22.19
N ASN A 403 15.73 -5.00 -21.52
CA ASN A 403 15.09 -5.18 -20.21
C ASN A 403 15.51 -4.11 -19.17
N GLY A 404 16.80 -3.75 -19.12
CA GLY A 404 17.34 -2.74 -18.19
C GLY A 404 16.93 -1.29 -18.49
N GLU A 405 16.37 -1.00 -19.66
CA GLU A 405 15.91 0.32 -20.08
C GLU A 405 14.39 0.50 -19.92
N ARG A 406 13.67 -0.60 -19.65
CA ARG A 406 12.23 -0.59 -19.50
C ARG A 406 11.78 0.12 -18.22
N ILE A 407 10.57 0.66 -18.23
CA ILE A 407 9.88 1.06 -17.01
C ILE A 407 9.71 -0.19 -16.14
N ARG A 408 9.98 -0.07 -14.83
CA ARG A 408 10.03 -1.20 -13.89
C ARG A 408 8.82 -2.15 -13.97
N ALA A 409 7.61 -1.63 -14.17
CA ALA A 409 6.40 -2.44 -14.28
C ALA A 409 6.37 -3.37 -15.51
N TYR A 410 7.27 -3.18 -16.48
CA TYR A 410 7.35 -3.93 -17.74
C TYR A 410 8.66 -4.71 -17.91
N THR A 411 9.48 -4.81 -16.86
CA THR A 411 10.68 -5.66 -16.86
C THR A 411 10.28 -7.13 -16.87
N ASP A 412 11.18 -8.00 -17.33
CA ASP A 412 10.91 -9.44 -17.39
C ASP A 412 10.48 -10.02 -16.05
N ALA A 413 11.07 -9.56 -14.93
CA ALA A 413 10.69 -9.95 -13.58
C ALA A 413 9.26 -9.49 -13.19
N ALA A 414 8.78 -8.36 -13.70
CA ALA A 414 7.45 -7.83 -13.37
C ALA A 414 6.33 -8.35 -14.30
N LEU A 415 6.67 -8.78 -15.52
CA LEU A 415 5.69 -9.19 -16.54
C LEU A 415 4.74 -10.29 -16.10
N PRO A 416 5.16 -11.41 -15.46
CA PRO A 416 4.24 -12.49 -15.09
C PRO A 416 3.11 -12.01 -14.18
N GLN A 417 3.39 -11.13 -13.23
CA GLN A 417 2.39 -10.56 -12.34
C GLN A 417 1.49 -9.55 -13.05
N LEU A 418 2.07 -8.75 -13.95
CA LEU A 418 1.32 -7.79 -14.76
C LEU A 418 0.32 -8.52 -15.67
N GLU A 419 0.75 -9.57 -16.34
CA GLU A 419 -0.07 -10.37 -17.25
C GLU A 419 -1.17 -11.13 -16.51
N GLN A 420 -0.87 -11.76 -15.39
CA GLN A 420 -1.89 -12.42 -14.57
C GLN A 420 -2.99 -11.44 -14.15
N ARG A 421 -2.63 -10.22 -13.73
CA ARG A 421 -3.59 -9.18 -13.37
C ARG A 421 -4.38 -8.67 -14.56
N LEU A 422 -3.72 -8.47 -15.69
CA LEU A 422 -4.32 -7.94 -16.92
C LEU A 422 -5.32 -8.90 -17.54
N PHE A 423 -4.98 -10.20 -17.55
CA PHE A 423 -5.81 -11.26 -18.16
C PHE A 423 -6.76 -11.94 -17.18
N ALA A 424 -6.77 -11.53 -15.90
CA ALA A 424 -7.74 -12.04 -14.94
C ALA A 424 -9.18 -11.74 -15.39
N ALA A 425 -10.04 -12.76 -15.37
CA ALA A 425 -11.46 -12.61 -15.66
C ALA A 425 -12.13 -11.76 -14.54
N ARG A 426 -12.33 -10.47 -14.81
CA ARG A 426 -12.96 -9.51 -13.89
C ARG A 426 -14.15 -8.85 -14.57
N PRO A 427 -15.29 -8.72 -13.88
CA PRO A 427 -16.42 -7.99 -14.42
C PRO A 427 -16.07 -6.49 -14.57
N ILE A 428 -16.45 -5.91 -15.70
CA ILE A 428 -16.30 -4.49 -16.00
C ILE A 428 -17.71 -3.91 -16.18
N ASP A 429 -18.07 -2.97 -15.31
CA ASP A 429 -19.31 -2.22 -15.44
C ASP A 429 -19.04 -0.98 -16.30
N LYS A 430 -19.57 -0.97 -17.53
CA LYS A 430 -19.33 0.10 -18.51
C LYS A 430 -19.91 1.45 -18.09
N GLU A 431 -21.05 1.46 -17.44
CA GLU A 431 -21.68 2.71 -16.97
C GLU A 431 -20.85 3.34 -15.84
N PHE A 432 -20.28 2.51 -14.96
CA PHE A 432 -19.37 2.98 -13.94
C PHE A 432 -18.04 3.46 -14.52
N GLU A 433 -17.48 2.76 -15.52
CA GLU A 433 -16.28 3.23 -16.25
C GLU A 433 -16.54 4.60 -16.88
N LYS A 434 -17.67 4.78 -17.54
CA LYS A 434 -18.10 6.06 -18.11
C LYS A 434 -18.18 7.15 -17.06
N LEU A 435 -18.82 6.88 -15.91
CA LEU A 435 -18.90 7.84 -14.79
C LEU A 435 -17.50 8.29 -14.33
N GLN A 436 -16.57 7.34 -14.13
CA GLN A 436 -15.22 7.63 -13.68
C GLN A 436 -14.43 8.42 -14.72
N LEU A 437 -14.54 8.05 -15.99
CA LEU A 437 -13.83 8.71 -17.08
C LEU A 437 -14.38 10.13 -17.30
N THR A 438 -15.69 10.31 -17.35
CA THR A 438 -16.33 11.64 -17.44
C THR A 438 -15.84 12.56 -16.33
N PHE A 439 -15.93 12.10 -15.08
CA PHE A 439 -15.46 12.87 -13.93
C PHE A 439 -13.99 13.25 -14.06
N SER A 440 -13.15 12.31 -14.47
CA SER A 440 -11.71 12.53 -14.59
C SER A 440 -11.37 13.55 -15.69
N LEU A 441 -12.05 13.48 -16.83
CA LEU A 441 -11.89 14.43 -17.94
C LEU A 441 -12.38 15.85 -17.57
N GLU A 442 -13.50 15.95 -16.83
CA GLU A 442 -13.97 17.23 -16.30
C GLU A 442 -12.93 17.86 -15.36
N LYS A 443 -12.40 17.09 -14.41
CA LYS A 443 -11.38 17.56 -13.46
C LYS A 443 -10.08 17.92 -14.16
N MET A 444 -9.63 17.15 -15.12
CA MET A 444 -8.45 17.47 -15.92
C MET A 444 -8.61 18.82 -16.61
N ARG A 445 -9.75 19.08 -17.26
CA ARG A 445 -10.04 20.36 -17.91
C ARG A 445 -10.15 21.51 -16.91
N GLU A 446 -10.75 21.29 -15.75
CA GLU A 446 -10.90 22.29 -14.69
C GLU A 446 -9.55 22.73 -14.12
N TRP A 447 -8.66 21.79 -13.85
CA TRP A 447 -7.41 22.04 -13.14
C TRP A 447 -6.26 22.45 -14.07
N LEU A 448 -6.11 21.78 -15.22
CA LEU A 448 -5.07 22.13 -16.18
C LEU A 448 -5.48 23.28 -17.09
N GLY A 449 -6.74 23.64 -17.11
CA GLY A 449 -7.30 24.67 -17.99
C GLY A 449 -7.57 24.19 -19.42
N PRO A 450 -8.52 24.81 -20.13
CA PRO A 450 -8.91 24.41 -21.49
C PRO A 450 -7.81 24.61 -22.52
N ASP A 451 -6.85 25.48 -22.25
CA ASP A 451 -5.71 25.77 -23.13
C ASP A 451 -4.50 24.86 -22.92
N SER A 452 -4.52 24.00 -21.93
CA SER A 452 -3.47 22.99 -21.70
C SER A 452 -3.29 22.11 -22.93
N PRO A 453 -2.03 21.86 -23.39
CA PRO A 453 -1.75 20.94 -24.49
C PRO A 453 -2.34 19.55 -24.28
N TRP A 454 -2.35 19.08 -23.03
CA TRP A 454 -2.93 17.79 -22.67
C TRP A 454 -4.45 17.76 -22.82
N VAL A 455 -5.13 18.82 -22.36
CA VAL A 455 -6.59 18.95 -22.50
C VAL A 455 -6.97 19.02 -23.96
N ARG A 456 -6.28 19.83 -24.75
CA ARG A 456 -6.50 19.95 -26.21
C ARG A 456 -6.24 18.65 -26.95
N SER A 457 -5.18 17.92 -26.58
CA SER A 457 -4.82 16.65 -27.21
C SER A 457 -5.83 15.52 -26.89
N ILE A 458 -6.38 15.50 -25.68
CA ILE A 458 -7.28 14.44 -25.22
C ILE A 458 -8.73 14.74 -25.54
N LEU A 459 -9.23 15.94 -25.21
CA LEU A 459 -10.63 16.34 -25.42
C LEU A 459 -10.88 16.94 -26.81
N GLY A 460 -9.86 17.59 -27.41
CA GLY A 460 -10.10 18.35 -28.63
C GLY A 460 -11.20 19.40 -28.41
N ASN A 461 -12.31 19.26 -29.15
CA ASN A 461 -13.52 20.08 -29.01
C ASN A 461 -14.68 19.33 -28.33
N ASP A 462 -14.46 18.10 -27.88
CA ASP A 462 -15.50 17.26 -27.33
C ASP A 462 -15.80 17.60 -25.85
N ALA A 463 -17.05 17.40 -25.45
CA ALA A 463 -17.43 17.43 -24.05
C ALA A 463 -16.93 16.16 -23.35
N PRO A 464 -16.52 16.25 -22.06
CA PRO A 464 -16.03 15.09 -21.31
C PRO A 464 -16.93 13.86 -21.32
N ASP A 465 -18.24 14.06 -21.24
CA ASP A 465 -19.25 13.00 -21.27
C ASP A 465 -19.43 12.38 -22.66
N ALA A 466 -19.27 13.16 -23.71
CA ALA A 466 -19.30 12.68 -25.10
C ALA A 466 -18.08 11.81 -25.41
N LEU A 467 -16.88 12.22 -24.96
CA LEU A 467 -15.67 11.43 -25.14
C LEU A 467 -15.66 10.16 -24.30
N ALA A 468 -16.30 10.17 -23.12
CA ALA A 468 -16.39 9.01 -22.22
C ALA A 468 -17.45 7.99 -22.64
N ALA A 469 -18.33 8.34 -23.59
CA ALA A 469 -19.41 7.47 -24.07
C ALA A 469 -18.95 6.42 -25.07
#